data_5ced550cb42d2fb0a36c403fbe3dcc4f
#
_entry.id   5ced550cb42d2fb0a36c403fbe3dcc4f
#
_cell.length_a   1.000
_cell.length_b   1.000
_cell.length_c   1.000
_cell.angle_alpha   90.00
_cell.angle_beta   90.00
_cell.angle_gamma   90.00
#
_symmetry.space_group_name_H-M   'P 1'
#
loop_
_entity.id
_entity.type
_entity.pdbx_description
1 polymer ?
#
loop_
_entity_poly.entity_id
_entity_poly.type
_entity_poly.pdbx_seq_one_letter_code
_entity_poly.pdbx_strand_id
1 'polypeptide(L)'
;MGDKIDFTTQEKDTSMTLYNLLRKEIATSLKEGDEEKMRQKITWLIESKELQRDVFGLNPVMLAFQTAKLIVEEIGLKRDAVLAVLLNPCVECGLITPEETEKEFGTAVFRILRGLKRIKELYLKNPVIETENFRNLLLSFAEDMRVILIMIADRVNLMRQIRDAQDKELQREVSEEAIYLYAPLAHKLGLYKLKSELEDLSLKYLEHDAYYYIREKLNETKEKRDAYIADFIKPISDKLKEEGMSFHIKGRTKSIHSIWQKMKKQQCDFEGVYDLFAIRVILDSPLEKEKMLCWQVY
;
A
#
# COMPACT_ATOMS: atom_id res chain seq x y z
N MET A 1 4.65 8.81 26.45
CA MET A 1 4.80 10.17 25.91
C MET A 1 6.05 10.11 25.04
N GLY A 2 5.91 10.23 23.71
CA GLY A 2 7.05 10.13 22.79
C GLY A 2 7.97 11.36 22.92
N ASP A 3 9.25 11.19 22.56
CA ASP A 3 10.19 12.31 22.55
C ASP A 3 9.85 13.28 21.41
N LYS A 4 9.97 14.59 21.69
CA LYS A 4 9.81 15.64 20.68
C LYS A 4 10.82 15.41 19.55
N ILE A 5 10.39 15.57 18.30
CA ILE A 5 11.24 15.27 17.13
C ILE A 5 12.22 16.40 16.87
N ASP A 6 13.52 16.07 16.92
CA ASP A 6 14.52 16.81 16.18
C ASP A 6 14.78 16.06 14.85
N PHE A 7 14.49 16.74 13.74
CA PHE A 7 14.73 16.16 12.42
C PHE A 7 16.23 15.98 12.18
N THR A 8 16.64 14.76 11.89
CA THR A 8 18.00 14.47 11.46
C THR A 8 18.29 15.12 10.08
N THR A 9 19.57 15.35 9.76
CA THR A 9 19.95 15.84 8.43
C THR A 9 19.42 14.92 7.32
N GLN A 10 19.52 13.61 7.51
CA GLN A 10 19.03 12.62 6.56
C GLN A 10 17.50 12.70 6.37
N GLU A 11 16.73 12.90 7.44
CA GLU A 11 15.27 13.08 7.33
C GLU A 11 14.91 14.35 6.56
N LYS A 12 15.64 15.46 6.78
CA LYS A 12 15.44 16.72 6.03
C LYS A 12 15.71 16.53 4.54
N ASP A 13 16.84 15.92 4.18
CA ASP A 13 17.23 15.70 2.78
C ASP A 13 16.26 14.75 2.07
N THR A 14 15.85 13.67 2.77
CA THR A 14 14.88 12.72 2.23
C THR A 14 13.51 13.37 2.05
N SER A 15 13.05 14.18 3.02
CA SER A 15 11.78 14.91 2.91
C SER A 15 11.78 15.86 1.72
N MET A 16 12.87 16.60 1.49
CA MET A 16 13.01 17.49 0.35
C MET A 16 12.99 16.74 -0.98
N THR A 17 13.66 15.60 -1.05
CA THR A 17 13.68 14.73 -2.24
C THR A 17 12.29 14.20 -2.55
N LEU A 18 11.57 13.68 -1.56
CA LEU A 18 10.20 13.18 -1.71
C LEU A 18 9.23 14.30 -2.07
N TYR A 19 9.36 15.47 -1.46
CA TYR A 19 8.56 16.64 -1.80
C TYR A 19 8.70 17.00 -3.29
N ASN A 20 9.93 17.10 -3.78
CA ASN A 20 10.20 17.45 -5.18
C ASN A 20 9.66 16.38 -6.16
N LEU A 21 9.75 15.10 -5.80
CA LEU A 21 9.19 14.00 -6.57
C LEU A 21 7.66 14.11 -6.64
N LEU A 22 7.00 14.20 -5.49
CA LEU A 22 5.55 14.31 -5.41
C LEU A 22 5.00 15.52 -6.17
N ARG A 23 5.66 16.68 -6.03
CA ARG A 23 5.33 17.90 -6.77
C ARG A 23 5.31 17.67 -8.28
N LYS A 24 6.30 16.96 -8.81
CA LYS A 24 6.36 16.58 -10.23
C LYS A 24 5.21 15.68 -10.64
N GLU A 25 4.95 14.64 -9.86
CA GLU A 25 3.93 13.62 -10.16
C GLU A 25 2.51 14.18 -10.17
N ILE A 26 2.21 15.17 -9.32
CA ILE A 26 0.88 15.76 -9.22
C ILE A 26 0.76 17.13 -9.89
N ALA A 27 1.82 17.63 -10.54
CA ALA A 27 1.92 18.99 -11.11
C ALA A 27 0.70 19.38 -11.96
N THR A 28 0.21 18.46 -12.81
CA THR A 28 -0.96 18.70 -13.68
C THR A 28 -2.29 18.83 -12.93
N SER A 29 -2.35 18.41 -11.67
CA SER A 29 -3.55 18.46 -10.85
C SER A 29 -3.52 19.54 -9.76
N LEU A 30 -2.37 20.16 -9.52
CA LEU A 30 -2.21 21.26 -8.56
C LEU A 30 -2.98 22.51 -9.00
N LYS A 31 -3.57 23.21 -8.02
CA LYS A 31 -4.18 24.51 -8.23
C LYS A 31 -3.19 25.63 -7.89
N GLU A 32 -3.47 26.82 -8.38
CA GLU A 32 -2.68 27.99 -8.06
C GLU A 32 -2.56 28.21 -6.55
N GLY A 33 -1.34 28.38 -6.06
CA GLY A 33 -1.02 28.59 -4.65
C GLY A 33 -0.95 27.32 -3.80
N ASP A 34 -1.31 26.12 -4.31
CA ASP A 34 -1.23 24.88 -3.52
C ASP A 34 0.19 24.58 -3.02
N GLU A 35 1.18 24.73 -3.90
CA GLU A 35 2.59 24.44 -3.56
C GLU A 35 3.07 25.32 -2.40
N GLU A 36 2.79 26.61 -2.47
CA GLU A 36 3.24 27.55 -1.45
C GLU A 36 2.55 27.29 -0.11
N LYS A 37 1.23 27.10 -0.12
CA LYS A 37 0.46 26.78 1.09
C LYS A 37 0.91 25.47 1.73
N MET A 38 1.11 24.42 0.93
CA MET A 38 1.59 23.13 1.41
C MET A 38 2.97 23.26 2.03
N ARG A 39 3.90 23.95 1.35
CA ARG A 39 5.25 24.21 1.86
C ARG A 39 5.22 24.95 3.19
N GLN A 40 4.41 26.00 3.30
CA GLN A 40 4.26 26.77 4.53
C GLN A 40 3.74 25.91 5.69
N LYS A 41 2.73 25.07 5.45
CA LYS A 41 2.17 24.19 6.51
C LYS A 41 3.18 23.13 6.95
N ILE A 42 3.91 22.50 6.03
CA ILE A 42 4.94 21.51 6.36
C ILE A 42 6.10 22.16 7.10
N THR A 43 6.57 23.35 6.67
CA THR A 43 7.63 24.08 7.35
C THR A 43 7.18 24.44 8.76
N TRP A 44 5.96 24.99 8.91
CA TRP A 44 5.40 25.32 10.21
C TRP A 44 5.30 24.08 11.14
N LEU A 45 4.85 22.93 10.61
CA LEU A 45 4.78 21.68 11.36
C LEU A 45 6.16 21.24 11.87
N ILE A 46 7.19 21.33 11.01
CA ILE A 46 8.58 20.96 11.37
C ILE A 46 9.13 21.91 12.45
N GLU A 47 8.84 23.21 12.35
CA GLU A 47 9.34 24.25 13.27
C GLU A 47 8.57 24.29 14.61
N SER A 48 7.31 23.87 14.62
CA SER A 48 6.43 23.95 15.80
C SER A 48 6.91 23.11 17.00
N LYS A 49 7.73 22.07 16.76
CA LYS A 49 8.18 21.09 17.77
C LYS A 49 7.02 20.37 18.52
N GLU A 50 5.82 20.39 17.94
CA GLU A 50 4.66 19.69 18.52
C GLU A 50 4.60 18.21 18.09
N LEU A 51 5.37 17.83 17.06
CA LEU A 51 5.46 16.47 16.59
C LEU A 51 6.18 15.57 17.60
N GLN A 52 5.64 14.37 17.74
CA GLN A 52 6.28 13.27 18.47
C GLN A 52 6.49 12.11 17.51
N ARG A 53 7.54 11.32 17.75
CA ARG A 53 7.71 10.06 17.03
C ARG A 53 6.57 9.10 17.45
N ASP A 54 6.19 8.23 16.51
CA ASP A 54 5.19 7.21 16.85
C ASP A 54 5.75 6.16 17.82
N VAL A 55 4.93 5.16 18.14
CA VAL A 55 5.27 4.08 19.07
C VAL A 55 6.46 3.21 18.62
N PHE A 56 6.81 3.27 17.33
CA PHE A 56 7.99 2.61 16.75
C PHE A 56 9.20 3.54 16.62
N GLY A 57 9.10 4.77 17.09
CA GLY A 57 10.15 5.79 16.95
C GLY A 57 10.21 6.41 15.55
N LEU A 58 9.22 6.20 14.68
CA LEU A 58 9.19 6.71 13.32
C LEU A 58 8.71 8.17 13.30
N ASN A 59 9.22 8.92 12.33
CA ASN A 59 8.85 10.32 12.12
C ASN A 59 7.56 10.40 11.29
N PRO A 60 6.45 10.95 11.81
CA PRO A 60 5.16 10.99 11.13
C PRO A 60 5.17 11.81 9.84
N VAL A 61 6.03 12.81 9.71
CA VAL A 61 6.19 13.57 8.46
C VAL A 61 6.83 12.70 7.39
N MET A 62 7.86 11.92 7.75
CA MET A 62 8.48 10.98 6.83
C MET A 62 7.51 9.91 6.39
N LEU A 63 6.73 9.35 7.32
CA LEU A 63 5.67 8.40 7.00
C LEU A 63 4.65 9.00 6.04
N ALA A 64 4.21 10.24 6.27
CA ALA A 64 3.27 10.93 5.39
C ALA A 64 3.84 11.10 3.96
N PHE A 65 5.11 11.50 3.81
CA PHE A 65 5.74 11.61 2.49
C PHE A 65 5.83 10.25 1.77
N GLN A 66 6.20 9.20 2.49
CA GLN A 66 6.32 7.85 1.93
C GLN A 66 4.95 7.28 1.55
N THR A 67 3.92 7.49 2.40
CA THR A 67 2.54 7.12 2.10
C THR A 67 2.02 7.92 0.89
N ALA A 68 2.30 9.23 0.81
CA ALA A 68 1.94 10.04 -0.35
C ALA A 68 2.56 9.54 -1.64
N LYS A 69 3.83 9.14 -1.61
CA LYS A 69 4.49 8.50 -2.76
C LYS A 69 3.78 7.21 -3.16
N LEU A 70 3.47 6.34 -2.19
CA LEU A 70 2.83 5.05 -2.45
C LEU A 70 1.42 5.22 -3.07
N ILE A 71 0.61 6.16 -2.57
CA ILE A 71 -0.73 6.40 -3.14
C ILE A 71 -0.68 6.93 -4.57
N VAL A 72 0.36 7.69 -4.93
CA VAL A 72 0.56 8.18 -6.30
C VAL A 72 1.02 7.05 -7.23
N GLU A 73 2.08 6.33 -6.86
CA GLU A 73 2.72 5.32 -7.71
C GLU A 73 1.91 4.03 -7.83
N GLU A 74 1.30 3.56 -6.75
CA GLU A 74 0.66 2.24 -6.70
C GLU A 74 -0.86 2.27 -6.83
N ILE A 75 -1.50 3.38 -6.44
CA ILE A 75 -2.96 3.52 -6.44
C ILE A 75 -3.42 4.52 -7.51
N GLY A 76 -2.56 5.46 -7.89
CA GLY A 76 -2.87 6.48 -8.91
C GLY A 76 -3.67 7.67 -8.36
N LEU A 77 -3.72 7.86 -7.03
CA LEU A 77 -4.34 9.03 -6.43
C LEU A 77 -3.53 10.29 -6.69
N LYS A 78 -4.21 11.43 -6.78
CA LYS A 78 -3.60 12.72 -7.17
C LYS A 78 -3.74 13.76 -6.05
N ARG A 79 -3.74 15.03 -6.42
CA ARG A 79 -3.70 16.23 -5.59
C ARG A 79 -4.40 16.12 -4.23
N ASP A 80 -5.71 15.84 -4.22
CA ASP A 80 -6.50 15.95 -2.99
C ASP A 80 -6.08 14.93 -1.93
N ALA A 81 -5.77 13.71 -2.37
CA ALA A 81 -5.29 12.65 -1.49
C ALA A 81 -3.85 12.93 -1.00
N VAL A 82 -2.98 13.41 -1.88
CA VAL A 82 -1.59 13.78 -1.51
C VAL A 82 -1.60 14.92 -0.49
N LEU A 83 -2.37 15.99 -0.74
CA LEU A 83 -2.50 17.10 0.20
C LEU A 83 -3.05 16.63 1.55
N ALA A 84 -4.10 15.80 1.54
CA ALA A 84 -4.67 15.27 2.77
C ALA A 84 -3.65 14.44 3.57
N VAL A 85 -2.90 13.54 2.92
CA VAL A 85 -1.86 12.73 3.59
C VAL A 85 -0.77 13.61 4.18
N LEU A 86 -0.27 14.60 3.43
CA LEU A 86 0.81 15.49 3.90
C LEU A 86 0.37 16.44 5.01
N LEU A 87 -0.92 16.82 5.05
CA LEU A 87 -1.50 17.68 6.08
C LEU A 87 -2.00 16.90 7.31
N ASN A 88 -2.19 15.59 7.19
CA ASN A 88 -2.72 14.77 8.30
C ASN A 88 -1.89 14.88 9.59
N PRO A 89 -0.55 14.89 9.58
CA PRO A 89 0.23 15.11 10.79
C PRO A 89 -0.06 16.47 11.47
N CYS A 90 -0.35 17.53 10.70
CA CYS A 90 -0.76 18.83 11.26
C CYS A 90 -2.11 18.75 11.96
N VAL A 91 -3.05 17.97 11.41
CA VAL A 91 -4.36 17.75 12.02
C VAL A 91 -4.24 16.89 13.28
N GLU A 92 -3.42 15.86 13.25
CA GLU A 92 -3.23 14.95 14.37
C GLU A 92 -2.56 15.58 15.57
N CYS A 93 -1.61 16.48 15.38
CA CYS A 93 -0.99 17.24 16.46
C CYS A 93 -1.79 18.50 16.88
N GLY A 94 -2.94 18.76 16.24
CA GLY A 94 -3.83 19.87 16.59
C GLY A 94 -3.38 21.25 16.13
N LEU A 95 -2.37 21.34 15.24
CA LEU A 95 -1.92 22.63 14.67
C LEU A 95 -2.95 23.25 13.73
N ILE A 96 -3.69 22.41 13.00
CA ILE A 96 -4.80 22.83 12.12
C ILE A 96 -6.00 21.93 12.32
N THR A 97 -7.18 22.46 12.07
CA THR A 97 -8.43 21.68 12.04
C THR A 97 -8.76 21.25 10.60
N PRO A 98 -9.52 20.15 10.40
CA PRO A 98 -10.01 19.81 9.07
C PRO A 98 -10.81 20.96 8.41
N GLU A 99 -11.56 21.74 9.19
CA GLU A 99 -12.38 22.88 8.74
C GLU A 99 -11.53 24.04 8.20
N GLU A 100 -10.34 24.28 8.78
CA GLU A 100 -9.37 25.25 8.26
C GLU A 100 -8.81 24.80 6.92
N THR A 101 -8.58 23.49 6.73
CA THR A 101 -8.10 22.96 5.44
C THR A 101 -9.12 23.12 4.33
N GLU A 102 -10.43 23.16 4.63
CA GLU A 102 -11.46 23.35 3.63
C GLU A 102 -11.33 24.71 2.94
N LYS A 103 -11.07 25.76 3.72
CA LYS A 103 -10.92 27.13 3.21
C LYS A 103 -9.67 27.29 2.34
N GLU A 104 -8.58 26.57 2.70
CA GLU A 104 -7.30 26.73 2.04
C GLU A 104 -7.15 25.81 0.82
N PHE A 105 -7.62 24.56 0.91
CA PHE A 105 -7.36 23.50 -0.08
C PHE A 105 -8.64 22.94 -0.73
N GLY A 106 -9.80 23.26 -0.17
CA GLY A 106 -11.11 22.91 -0.68
C GLY A 106 -11.76 21.67 -0.04
N THR A 107 -13.05 21.51 -0.31
CA THR A 107 -13.93 20.49 0.32
C THR A 107 -13.45 19.05 0.12
N ALA A 108 -12.78 18.74 -1.00
CA ALA A 108 -12.30 17.38 -1.25
C ALA A 108 -11.19 16.97 -0.27
N VAL A 109 -10.23 17.86 0.03
CA VAL A 109 -9.16 17.62 1.02
C VAL A 109 -9.76 17.53 2.43
N PHE A 110 -10.68 18.45 2.77
CA PHE A 110 -11.41 18.42 4.03
C PHE A 110 -12.12 17.08 4.28
N ARG A 111 -12.89 16.57 3.28
CA ARG A 111 -13.61 15.29 3.40
C ARG A 111 -12.67 14.13 3.71
N ILE A 112 -11.52 14.07 3.04
CA ILE A 112 -10.54 13.02 3.29
C ILE A 112 -9.99 13.14 4.72
N LEU A 113 -9.53 14.32 5.16
CA LEU A 113 -8.99 14.53 6.51
C LEU A 113 -10.02 14.24 7.59
N ARG A 114 -11.26 14.71 7.41
CA ARG A 114 -12.37 14.39 8.31
C ARG A 114 -12.62 12.87 8.38
N GLY A 115 -12.57 12.20 7.23
CA GLY A 115 -12.74 10.75 7.13
C GLY A 115 -11.65 10.00 7.89
N LEU A 116 -10.38 10.37 7.69
CA LEU A 116 -9.24 9.77 8.41
C LEU A 116 -9.39 9.95 9.93
N LYS A 117 -9.74 11.15 10.39
CA LYS A 117 -9.99 11.44 11.81
C LYS A 117 -11.13 10.59 12.38
N ARG A 118 -12.28 10.52 11.69
CA ARG A 118 -13.44 9.71 12.13
C ARG A 118 -13.10 8.23 12.25
N ILE A 119 -12.35 7.69 11.30
CA ILE A 119 -11.95 6.29 11.35
C ILE A 119 -10.99 6.05 12.51
N LYS A 120 -10.03 6.93 12.75
CA LYS A 120 -9.13 6.83 13.92
C LYS A 120 -9.92 6.82 15.25
N GLU A 121 -10.94 7.67 15.38
CA GLU A 121 -11.83 7.68 16.55
C GLU A 121 -12.66 6.39 16.67
N LEU A 122 -13.06 5.79 15.54
CA LEU A 122 -13.76 4.51 15.51
C LEU A 122 -12.89 3.36 16.01
N TYR A 123 -11.60 3.34 15.61
CA TYR A 123 -10.62 2.36 16.09
C TYR A 123 -10.45 2.43 17.61
N LEU A 124 -10.32 3.62 18.17
CA LEU A 124 -10.18 3.81 19.60
C LEU A 124 -11.38 3.30 20.41
N LYS A 125 -12.58 3.27 19.83
CA LYS A 125 -13.82 2.83 20.47
C LYS A 125 -14.11 1.34 20.31
N ASN A 126 -13.52 0.68 19.33
CA ASN A 126 -13.81 -0.71 18.98
C ASN A 126 -12.53 -1.54 18.91
N PRO A 127 -12.10 -2.14 20.04
CA PRO A 127 -10.85 -2.89 20.08
C PRO A 127 -10.88 -4.23 19.30
N VAL A 128 -12.06 -4.72 18.87
CA VAL A 128 -12.20 -5.99 18.14
C VAL A 128 -12.19 -5.74 16.64
N ILE A 129 -11.00 -5.73 16.06
CA ILE A 129 -10.73 -5.36 14.65
C ILE A 129 -10.91 -6.55 13.68
N GLU A 130 -10.85 -7.78 14.19
CA GLU A 130 -10.77 -9.01 13.39
C GLU A 130 -12.08 -9.43 12.71
N THR A 131 -13.20 -8.78 12.97
CA THR A 131 -14.50 -9.21 12.48
C THR A 131 -14.81 -8.69 11.08
N GLU A 132 -15.50 -9.52 10.27
CA GLU A 132 -16.04 -9.08 8.97
C GLU A 132 -17.01 -7.89 9.14
N ASN A 133 -17.72 -7.85 10.25
CA ASN A 133 -18.61 -6.74 10.59
C ASN A 133 -17.84 -5.42 10.73
N PHE A 134 -16.65 -5.42 11.34
CA PHE A 134 -15.82 -4.23 11.46
C PHE A 134 -15.32 -3.74 10.08
N ARG A 135 -14.92 -4.67 9.19
CA ARG A 135 -14.55 -4.32 7.81
C ARG A 135 -15.69 -3.68 7.04
N ASN A 136 -16.90 -4.24 7.14
CA ASN A 136 -18.09 -3.70 6.50
C ASN A 136 -18.49 -2.34 7.11
N LEU A 137 -18.32 -2.18 8.42
CA LEU A 137 -18.51 -0.93 9.12
C LEU A 137 -17.54 0.15 8.57
N LEU A 138 -16.25 -0.13 8.48
CA LEU A 138 -15.26 0.80 7.92
C LEU A 138 -15.63 1.24 6.50
N LEU A 139 -16.02 0.30 5.64
CA LEU A 139 -16.44 0.62 4.27
C LEU A 139 -17.72 1.46 4.24
N SER A 140 -18.66 1.25 5.16
CA SER A 140 -19.88 2.04 5.26
C SER A 140 -19.68 3.43 5.84
N PHE A 141 -18.70 3.62 6.73
CA PHE A 141 -18.35 4.91 7.32
C PHE A 141 -17.49 5.80 6.43
N ALA A 142 -16.84 5.22 5.45
CA ALA A 142 -16.03 5.99 4.50
C ALA A 142 -16.97 6.67 3.47
N GLU A 143 -17.35 7.91 3.75
CA GLU A 143 -18.06 8.77 2.79
C GLU A 143 -17.22 9.00 1.50
N ASP A 144 -15.92 8.82 1.60
CA ASP A 144 -14.95 8.95 0.51
C ASP A 144 -14.02 7.73 0.48
N MET A 145 -14.09 6.95 -0.58
CA MET A 145 -13.28 5.73 -0.74
C MET A 145 -11.78 5.99 -0.69
N ARG A 146 -11.33 7.20 -1.01
CA ARG A 146 -9.90 7.57 -0.92
C ARG A 146 -9.37 7.43 0.49
N VAL A 147 -10.21 7.58 1.52
CA VAL A 147 -9.83 7.37 2.92
C VAL A 147 -9.36 5.94 3.15
N ILE A 148 -10.11 4.94 2.68
CA ILE A 148 -9.75 3.53 2.82
C ILE A 148 -8.47 3.21 2.01
N LEU A 149 -8.34 3.76 0.81
CA LEU A 149 -7.15 3.59 -0.02
C LEU A 149 -5.90 4.15 0.65
N ILE A 150 -6.00 5.33 1.28
CA ILE A 150 -4.92 5.95 2.05
C ILE A 150 -4.56 5.09 3.27
N MET A 151 -5.54 4.59 4.00
CA MET A 151 -5.30 3.73 5.17
C MET A 151 -4.56 2.43 4.80
N ILE A 152 -4.91 1.81 3.67
CA ILE A 152 -4.20 0.62 3.17
C ILE A 152 -2.75 0.99 2.83
N ALA A 153 -2.54 2.10 2.13
CA ALA A 153 -1.21 2.57 1.78
C ALA A 153 -0.36 2.90 3.02
N ASP A 154 -0.96 3.54 4.01
CA ASP A 154 -0.32 3.89 5.27
C ASP A 154 0.10 2.62 6.03
N ARG A 155 -0.78 1.61 6.10
CA ARG A 155 -0.45 0.31 6.71
C ARG A 155 0.68 -0.40 5.98
N VAL A 156 0.68 -0.42 4.65
CA VAL A 156 1.80 -1.00 3.87
C VAL A 156 3.11 -0.27 4.16
N ASN A 157 3.06 1.06 4.18
CA ASN A 157 4.23 1.88 4.49
C ASN A 157 4.75 1.58 5.91
N LEU A 158 3.88 1.55 6.92
CA LEU A 158 4.25 1.20 8.28
C LEU A 158 4.90 -0.19 8.35
N MET A 159 4.29 -1.20 7.74
CA MET A 159 4.82 -2.56 7.71
C MET A 159 6.21 -2.67 7.07
N ARG A 160 6.53 -1.81 6.09
CA ARG A 160 7.88 -1.72 5.50
C ARG A 160 8.90 -1.16 6.49
N GLN A 161 8.50 -0.22 7.35
CA GLN A 161 9.38 0.51 8.27
C GLN A 161 9.66 -0.23 9.58
N ILE A 162 8.72 -1.04 10.07
CA ILE A 162 8.82 -1.72 11.38
C ILE A 162 9.67 -3.00 11.37
N ARG A 163 10.44 -3.24 10.31
CA ARG A 163 11.29 -4.44 10.20
C ARG A 163 12.15 -4.67 11.44
N ASP A 164 12.82 -3.63 11.88
CA ASP A 164 13.79 -3.67 12.97
C ASP A 164 13.21 -3.11 14.29
N ALA A 165 11.88 -3.16 14.44
CA ALA A 165 11.19 -2.71 15.63
C ALA A 165 11.71 -3.44 16.88
N GLN A 166 11.96 -2.67 17.95
CA GLN A 166 12.43 -3.20 19.23
C GLN A 166 11.30 -3.92 19.96
N ASP A 167 10.11 -3.34 19.94
CA ASP A 167 8.91 -3.94 20.51
C ASP A 167 8.33 -4.99 19.56
N LYS A 168 8.62 -6.26 19.87
CA LYS A 168 8.18 -7.39 19.04
C LYS A 168 6.71 -7.73 19.25
N GLU A 169 6.15 -7.44 20.42
CA GLU A 169 4.73 -7.64 20.67
C GLU A 169 3.88 -6.66 19.86
N LEU A 170 4.23 -5.38 19.91
CA LEU A 170 3.58 -4.36 19.09
C LEU A 170 3.75 -4.63 17.57
N GLN A 171 4.94 -5.10 17.13
CA GLN A 171 5.17 -5.52 15.74
C GLN A 171 4.21 -6.66 15.35
N ARG A 172 3.98 -7.60 16.26
CA ARG A 172 3.05 -8.71 16.06
C ARG A 172 1.61 -8.23 15.96
N GLU A 173 1.14 -7.41 16.91
CA GLU A 173 -0.22 -6.84 16.89
C GLU A 173 -0.52 -6.12 15.58
N VAL A 174 0.39 -5.24 15.13
CA VAL A 174 0.26 -4.50 13.87
C VAL A 174 0.24 -5.44 12.66
N SER A 175 0.97 -6.56 12.72
CA SER A 175 1.01 -7.57 11.65
C SER A 175 -0.27 -8.40 11.60
N GLU A 176 -0.85 -8.75 12.74
CA GLU A 176 -2.15 -9.41 12.84
C GLU A 176 -3.25 -8.49 12.29
N GLU A 177 -3.24 -7.22 12.65
CA GLU A 177 -4.15 -6.23 12.09
C GLU A 177 -4.00 -6.10 10.56
N ALA A 178 -2.75 -6.09 10.06
CA ALA A 178 -2.47 -6.00 8.63
C ALA A 178 -3.06 -7.19 7.86
N ILE A 179 -2.93 -8.42 8.36
CA ILE A 179 -3.41 -9.61 7.67
C ILE A 179 -4.92 -9.81 7.81
N TYR A 180 -5.52 -9.49 8.98
CA TYR A 180 -6.94 -9.75 9.21
C TYR A 180 -7.87 -8.63 8.74
N LEU A 181 -7.38 -7.39 8.67
CA LEU A 181 -8.18 -6.24 8.28
C LEU A 181 -7.74 -5.64 6.94
N TYR A 182 -6.49 -5.19 6.83
CA TYR A 182 -6.05 -4.41 5.68
C TYR A 182 -5.85 -5.22 4.41
N ALA A 183 -5.33 -6.45 4.49
CA ALA A 183 -5.17 -7.31 3.33
C ALA A 183 -6.54 -7.72 2.72
N PRO A 184 -7.57 -8.10 3.49
CA PRO A 184 -8.92 -8.31 2.95
C PRO A 184 -9.57 -7.05 2.37
N LEU A 185 -9.35 -5.86 2.96
CA LEU A 185 -9.82 -4.60 2.39
C LEU A 185 -9.15 -4.31 1.05
N ALA A 186 -7.83 -4.47 0.97
CA ALA A 186 -7.07 -4.32 -0.27
C ALA A 186 -7.55 -5.30 -1.35
N HIS A 187 -7.88 -6.53 -0.98
CA HIS A 187 -8.48 -7.51 -1.88
C HIS A 187 -9.84 -7.08 -2.43
N LYS A 188 -10.75 -6.63 -1.55
CA LYS A 188 -12.09 -6.15 -1.95
C LYS A 188 -12.02 -4.94 -2.90
N LEU A 189 -10.98 -4.11 -2.76
CA LEU A 189 -10.75 -2.94 -3.61
C LEU A 189 -9.88 -3.22 -4.85
N GLY A 190 -9.51 -4.48 -5.10
CA GLY A 190 -8.72 -4.87 -6.27
C GLY A 190 -7.23 -4.50 -6.19
N LEU A 191 -6.74 -4.05 -5.04
CA LEU A 191 -5.34 -3.67 -4.81
C LEU A 191 -4.46 -4.91 -4.55
N TYR A 192 -4.43 -5.84 -5.50
CA TYR A 192 -3.81 -7.17 -5.33
C TYR A 192 -2.32 -7.11 -5.01
N LYS A 193 -1.60 -6.10 -5.50
CA LYS A 193 -0.18 -5.91 -5.22
C LYS A 193 0.03 -5.57 -3.74
N LEU A 194 -0.69 -4.57 -3.24
CA LEU A 194 -0.61 -4.15 -1.84
C LEU A 194 -1.13 -5.24 -0.88
N LYS A 195 -2.20 -5.94 -1.28
CA LYS A 195 -2.72 -7.12 -0.56
C LYS A 195 -1.64 -8.18 -0.39
N SER A 196 -0.97 -8.58 -1.47
CA SER A 196 0.08 -9.61 -1.41
C SER A 196 1.28 -9.16 -0.58
N GLU A 197 1.63 -7.88 -0.65
CA GLU A 197 2.72 -7.32 0.15
C GLU A 197 2.38 -7.28 1.65
N LEU A 198 1.16 -6.88 2.01
CA LEU A 198 0.68 -6.93 3.41
C LEU A 198 0.75 -8.36 3.96
N GLU A 199 0.30 -9.34 3.18
CA GLU A 199 0.33 -10.75 3.57
C GLU A 199 1.76 -11.27 3.74
N ASP A 200 2.67 -10.94 2.81
CA ASP A 200 4.06 -11.38 2.88
C ASP A 200 4.82 -10.72 4.04
N LEU A 201 4.60 -9.42 4.30
CA LEU A 201 5.20 -8.72 5.43
C LEU A 201 4.63 -9.22 6.76
N SER A 202 3.33 -9.49 6.84
CA SER A 202 2.72 -10.09 8.04
C SER A 202 3.29 -11.47 8.32
N LEU A 203 3.38 -12.33 7.31
CA LEU A 203 4.00 -13.66 7.46
C LEU A 203 5.44 -13.56 7.94
N LYS A 204 6.21 -12.60 7.40
CA LYS A 204 7.60 -12.38 7.79
C LYS A 204 7.77 -12.06 9.27
N TYR A 205 6.80 -11.37 9.88
CA TYR A 205 6.87 -10.96 11.29
C TYR A 205 6.18 -11.95 12.22
N LEU A 206 5.14 -12.63 11.76
CA LEU A 206 4.37 -13.63 12.55
C LEU A 206 4.98 -15.03 12.49
N GLU A 207 5.49 -15.44 11.33
CA GLU A 207 5.98 -16.79 11.05
C GLU A 207 7.34 -16.71 10.33
N HIS A 208 8.31 -16.12 11.03
CA HIS A 208 9.64 -15.78 10.51
C HIS A 208 10.31 -16.95 9.77
N ASP A 209 10.39 -18.13 10.40
CA ASP A 209 11.10 -19.28 9.86
C ASP A 209 10.44 -19.79 8.57
N ALA A 210 9.11 -19.85 8.54
CA ALA A 210 8.37 -20.25 7.36
C ALA A 210 8.57 -19.26 6.20
N TYR A 211 8.55 -17.95 6.49
CA TYR A 211 8.80 -16.92 5.47
C TYR A 211 10.18 -17.06 4.84
N TYR A 212 11.24 -17.18 5.66
CA TYR A 212 12.61 -17.24 5.16
C TYR A 212 12.89 -18.57 4.46
N TYR A 213 12.36 -19.69 4.95
CA TYR A 213 12.44 -20.99 4.28
C TYR A 213 11.87 -20.92 2.85
N ILE A 214 10.64 -20.44 2.68
CA ILE A 214 10.00 -20.33 1.36
C ILE A 214 10.75 -19.34 0.47
N ARG A 215 11.22 -18.23 1.01
CA ARG A 215 11.99 -17.22 0.27
C ARG A 215 13.31 -17.81 -0.25
N GLU A 216 14.00 -18.59 0.55
CA GLU A 216 15.25 -19.25 0.16
C GLU A 216 14.99 -20.26 -0.97
N LYS A 217 14.00 -21.13 -0.82
CA LYS A 217 13.57 -22.08 -1.86
C LYS A 217 13.17 -21.39 -3.17
N LEU A 218 12.46 -20.27 -3.10
CA LEU A 218 12.14 -19.46 -4.28
C LEU A 218 13.38 -18.87 -4.94
N ASN A 219 14.38 -18.45 -4.18
CA ASN A 219 15.64 -17.93 -4.72
C ASN A 219 16.48 -19.02 -5.37
N GLU A 220 16.64 -20.19 -4.71
CA GLU A 220 17.36 -21.33 -5.25
C GLU A 220 16.81 -21.82 -6.60
N THR A 221 15.48 -21.77 -6.75
CA THR A 221 14.81 -22.25 -7.96
C THR A 221 14.56 -21.16 -9.01
N LYS A 222 15.00 -19.93 -8.76
CA LYS A 222 14.65 -18.76 -9.58
C LYS A 222 15.02 -18.94 -11.05
N GLU A 223 16.26 -19.25 -11.35
CA GLU A 223 16.75 -19.38 -12.74
C GLU A 223 16.03 -20.48 -13.52
N LYS A 224 15.83 -21.65 -12.87
CA LYS A 224 15.08 -22.77 -13.49
C LYS A 224 13.64 -22.40 -13.76
N ARG A 225 13.01 -21.70 -12.81
CA ARG A 225 11.63 -21.25 -12.91
C ARG A 225 11.46 -20.18 -14.00
N ASP A 226 12.38 -19.20 -14.06
CA ASP A 226 12.34 -18.14 -15.06
C ASP A 226 12.55 -18.71 -16.49
N ALA A 227 13.46 -19.67 -16.66
CA ALA A 227 13.65 -20.41 -17.91
C ALA A 227 12.38 -21.19 -18.31
N TYR A 228 11.80 -21.93 -17.36
CA TYR A 228 10.56 -22.67 -17.61
C TYR A 228 9.38 -21.76 -17.99
N ILE A 229 9.23 -20.61 -17.34
CA ILE A 229 8.20 -19.61 -17.66
C ILE A 229 8.43 -19.06 -19.08
N ALA A 230 9.68 -18.77 -19.45
CA ALA A 230 10.03 -18.27 -20.78
C ALA A 230 9.69 -19.30 -21.86
N ASP A 231 10.08 -20.56 -21.67
CA ASP A 231 9.79 -21.67 -22.58
C ASP A 231 8.29 -21.92 -22.71
N PHE A 232 7.54 -21.77 -21.62
CA PHE A 232 6.08 -21.91 -21.60
C PHE A 232 5.37 -20.76 -22.34
N ILE A 233 5.87 -19.53 -22.19
CA ILE A 233 5.30 -18.32 -22.81
C ILE A 233 5.54 -18.32 -24.34
N LYS A 234 6.68 -18.81 -24.80
CA LYS A 234 7.10 -18.72 -26.20
C LYS A 234 6.05 -19.27 -27.19
N PRO A 235 5.60 -20.52 -27.09
CA PRO A 235 4.61 -21.07 -28.03
C PRO A 235 3.28 -20.32 -28.00
N ILE A 236 2.86 -19.84 -26.81
CA ILE A 236 1.64 -19.04 -26.67
C ILE A 236 1.79 -17.71 -27.39
N SER A 237 2.91 -17.02 -27.17
CA SER A 237 3.23 -15.76 -27.82
C SER A 237 3.28 -15.88 -29.34
N ASP A 238 3.91 -16.95 -29.86
CA ASP A 238 4.04 -17.19 -31.27
C ASP A 238 2.65 -17.43 -31.92
N LYS A 239 1.82 -18.24 -31.27
CA LYS A 239 0.45 -18.49 -31.72
C LYS A 239 -0.43 -17.25 -31.74
N LEU A 240 -0.38 -16.43 -30.68
CA LEU A 240 -1.14 -15.19 -30.64
C LEU A 240 -0.70 -14.15 -31.68
N LYS A 241 0.59 -14.13 -32.03
CA LYS A 241 1.10 -13.31 -33.14
C LYS A 241 0.62 -13.79 -34.51
N GLU A 242 0.62 -15.11 -34.73
CA GLU A 242 0.06 -15.72 -35.95
C GLU A 242 -1.41 -15.35 -36.16
N GLU A 243 -2.19 -15.30 -35.05
CA GLU A 243 -3.60 -14.88 -35.08
C GLU A 243 -3.79 -13.35 -35.18
N GLY A 244 -2.70 -12.57 -35.26
CA GLY A 244 -2.73 -11.12 -35.43
C GLY A 244 -3.24 -10.37 -34.15
N MET A 245 -3.15 -10.96 -32.97
CA MET A 245 -3.62 -10.37 -31.74
C MET A 245 -2.59 -9.38 -31.19
N SER A 246 -3.07 -8.24 -30.66
CA SER A 246 -2.26 -7.34 -29.84
C SER A 246 -2.38 -7.74 -28.38
N PHE A 247 -1.26 -8.06 -27.74
CA PHE A 247 -1.25 -8.60 -26.38
C PHE A 247 0.03 -8.32 -25.61
N HIS A 248 -0.06 -8.43 -24.28
CA HIS A 248 1.08 -8.49 -23.37
C HIS A 248 0.97 -9.73 -22.50
N ILE A 249 2.08 -10.50 -22.37
CA ILE A 249 2.16 -11.63 -21.46
C ILE A 249 3.02 -11.26 -20.25
N LYS A 250 2.50 -11.49 -19.05
CA LYS A 250 3.22 -11.31 -17.79
C LYS A 250 3.26 -12.62 -17.02
N GLY A 251 4.46 -13.07 -16.68
CA GLY A 251 4.67 -14.10 -15.66
C GLY A 251 4.50 -13.50 -14.26
N ARG A 252 3.84 -14.22 -13.38
CA ARG A 252 3.67 -13.85 -11.98
C ARG A 252 4.03 -15.03 -11.08
N THR A 253 5.03 -14.86 -10.23
CA THR A 253 5.29 -15.78 -9.10
C THR A 253 4.26 -15.53 -8.00
N LYS A 254 3.77 -16.58 -7.35
CA LYS A 254 2.90 -16.46 -6.18
C LYS A 254 3.62 -15.80 -5.02
N SER A 255 2.87 -15.07 -4.18
CA SER A 255 3.40 -14.51 -2.94
C SER A 255 3.80 -15.62 -1.97
N ILE A 256 4.79 -15.33 -1.12
CA ILE A 256 5.30 -16.27 -0.13
C ILE A 256 4.17 -16.76 0.79
N HIS A 257 3.32 -15.84 1.23
CA HIS A 257 2.14 -16.17 2.02
C HIS A 257 1.18 -17.14 1.31
N SER A 258 0.93 -16.93 0.00
CA SER A 258 0.07 -17.84 -0.77
C SER A 258 0.65 -19.25 -0.89
N ILE A 259 1.97 -19.37 -1.00
CA ILE A 259 2.68 -20.65 -1.00
C ILE A 259 2.56 -21.31 0.37
N TRP A 260 2.83 -20.57 1.45
CA TRP A 260 2.71 -21.05 2.82
C TRP A 260 1.30 -21.56 3.14
N GLN A 261 0.26 -20.83 2.76
CA GLN A 261 -1.13 -21.26 2.93
C GLN A 261 -1.43 -22.57 2.19
N LYS A 262 -0.86 -22.76 0.99
CA LYS A 262 -1.01 -24.02 0.25
C LYS A 262 -0.29 -25.17 0.92
N MET A 263 0.95 -24.96 1.36
CA MET A 263 1.72 -25.96 2.11
C MET A 263 0.92 -26.43 3.34
N LYS A 264 0.37 -25.48 4.11
CA LYS A 264 -0.50 -25.80 5.27
C LYS A 264 -1.76 -26.56 4.87
N LYS A 265 -2.48 -26.08 3.86
CA LYS A 265 -3.76 -26.70 3.43
C LYS A 265 -3.57 -28.09 2.85
N GLN A 266 -2.50 -28.32 2.11
CA GLN A 266 -2.19 -29.58 1.44
C GLN A 266 -1.33 -30.50 2.31
N GLN A 267 -0.84 -30.02 3.47
CA GLN A 267 0.07 -30.74 4.37
C GLN A 267 1.30 -31.28 3.62
N CYS A 268 1.91 -30.45 2.76
CA CYS A 268 3.06 -30.78 1.96
C CYS A 268 4.22 -29.78 2.17
N ASP A 269 5.43 -30.19 1.81
CA ASP A 269 6.58 -29.31 1.74
C ASP A 269 6.55 -28.40 0.52
N PHE A 270 7.50 -27.47 0.40
CA PHE A 270 7.59 -26.53 -0.71
C PHE A 270 7.58 -27.23 -2.08
N GLU A 271 8.28 -28.35 -2.20
CA GLU A 271 8.39 -29.16 -3.40
C GLU A 271 7.04 -29.79 -3.84
N GLY A 272 6.08 -29.92 -2.93
CA GLY A 272 4.73 -30.38 -3.20
C GLY A 272 3.80 -29.31 -3.75
N VAL A 273 4.22 -28.05 -3.82
CA VAL A 273 3.41 -26.95 -4.36
C VAL A 273 3.68 -26.77 -5.84
N TYR A 274 2.81 -27.29 -6.70
CA TYR A 274 3.03 -27.29 -8.16
C TYR A 274 2.76 -25.97 -8.86
N ASP A 275 1.89 -25.11 -8.35
CA ASP A 275 1.48 -23.86 -9.00
C ASP A 275 2.18 -22.62 -8.41
N LEU A 276 3.50 -22.61 -8.43
CA LEU A 276 4.34 -21.52 -7.92
C LEU A 276 4.26 -20.23 -8.77
N PHE A 277 3.79 -20.34 -10.00
CA PHE A 277 3.65 -19.21 -10.91
C PHE A 277 2.34 -19.28 -11.70
N ALA A 278 1.96 -18.17 -12.28
CA ALA A 278 0.90 -18.08 -13.26
C ALA A 278 1.33 -17.14 -14.39
N ILE A 279 0.82 -17.36 -15.59
CA ILE A 279 0.94 -16.40 -16.67
C ILE A 279 -0.40 -15.66 -16.84
N ARG A 280 -0.30 -14.40 -17.23
CA ARG A 280 -1.45 -13.58 -17.58
C ARG A 280 -1.25 -13.03 -18.98
N VAL A 281 -2.17 -13.36 -19.87
CA VAL A 281 -2.26 -12.74 -21.19
C VAL A 281 -3.22 -11.55 -21.07
N ILE A 282 -2.76 -10.37 -21.43
CA ILE A 282 -3.54 -9.15 -21.45
C ILE A 282 -3.74 -8.81 -22.92
N LEU A 283 -5.00 -8.83 -23.37
CA LEU A 283 -5.35 -8.51 -24.76
C LEU A 283 -5.67 -7.03 -24.87
N ASP A 284 -5.15 -6.42 -25.95
CA ASP A 284 -5.45 -5.05 -26.31
C ASP A 284 -6.61 -5.07 -27.32
N SER A 285 -7.83 -4.98 -26.81
CA SER A 285 -9.03 -5.19 -27.61
C SER A 285 -10.16 -4.19 -27.28
N PRO A 286 -11.02 -3.87 -28.25
CA PRO A 286 -12.24 -3.11 -27.98
C PRO A 286 -13.17 -3.87 -27.03
N LEU A 287 -13.86 -3.15 -26.16
CA LEU A 287 -14.74 -3.69 -25.11
C LEU A 287 -15.76 -4.72 -25.65
N GLU A 288 -16.28 -4.48 -26.84
CA GLU A 288 -17.27 -5.34 -27.50
C GLU A 288 -16.73 -6.74 -27.86
N LYS A 289 -15.40 -6.87 -28.06
CA LYS A 289 -14.74 -8.11 -28.48
C LYS A 289 -14.00 -8.81 -27.35
N GLU A 290 -13.87 -8.19 -26.18
CA GLU A 290 -13.07 -8.71 -25.06
C GLU A 290 -13.39 -10.16 -24.71
N LYS A 291 -14.65 -10.47 -24.46
CA LYS A 291 -15.07 -11.83 -24.07
C LYS A 291 -14.76 -12.86 -25.14
N MET A 292 -15.04 -12.53 -26.41
CA MET A 292 -14.79 -13.43 -27.52
C MET A 292 -13.29 -13.73 -27.65
N LEU A 293 -12.46 -12.70 -27.65
CA LEU A 293 -11.00 -12.85 -27.78
C LEU A 293 -10.39 -13.58 -26.56
N CYS A 294 -10.89 -13.32 -25.35
CA CYS A 294 -10.45 -14.07 -24.17
C CYS A 294 -10.76 -15.57 -24.30
N TRP A 295 -11.94 -15.94 -24.82
CA TRP A 295 -12.28 -17.34 -25.08
C TRP A 295 -11.45 -17.97 -26.20
N GLN A 296 -11.08 -17.18 -27.21
CA GLN A 296 -10.23 -17.67 -28.29
C GLN A 296 -8.80 -17.98 -27.84
N VAL A 297 -8.31 -17.25 -26.82
CA VAL A 297 -6.98 -17.45 -26.21
C VAL A 297 -6.97 -18.62 -25.23
N TYR A 298 -8.09 -18.91 -24.56
CA TYR A 298 -8.23 -20.01 -23.62
C TYR A 298 -8.31 -21.36 -24.30
#